data_ce12fe3cffcba402abd195df9bed379e
#
_entry.id   ce12fe3cffcba402abd195df9bed379e
#
_cell.length_a   1.000
_cell.length_b   1.000
_cell.length_c   1.000
_cell.angle_alpha   90.00
_cell.angle_beta   90.00
_cell.angle_gamma   90.00
#
_symmetry.space_group_name_H-M   'P 1'
#
loop_
_entity.id
_entity.type
_entity.pdbx_description
1 polymer ?
#
loop_
_entity_poly.entity_id
_entity_poly.type
_entity_poly.pdbx_seq_one_letter_code
_entity_poly.pdbx_strand_id
1 'polypeptide(L)'
;MTVTSNKTNNDLNTSSAANPSVFSLFLKYVSANVLGMIGYSCYILADTFFIARGIGSDALAALNLVLPAYSLMNGTGLMIGMGAASRYTISSTKPEGTLHRTIFTHALYLMVFAAVIFSSSGILFPDKIAAVLGADADTIGYATDYIRILLMFSPLFLGNNLLLSFVRNDGAPRLSMTGMIVGSLTNIVLDYVFIYPLGMGMTGAALATATAPVISMLIMSVHFIKKRNHFRPVRTKPSLIRWRDICTLGVSSLITELSSGVVIIVFNYLILGLNGNTGVAAYGILANIALVLVSIYTGIGQGVQPIVSRYAGKNGERQRRDLRRYALTCSLIFALLSYVLIAVFAVPLAELFNRDHDPVLTDIASNGMRIYFISLFFSGINIVAAAFLSSVDRPKQAFAVSILRGFMLIIPVAWLMSVLFGLTGIWMAVPVTEACVCVLALIFLK
;
A
#
# COMPACT_ATOMS: atom_id res chain seq x y z
N MET A 1 -73.41 -1.22 -25.66
CA MET A 1 -72.55 -0.74 -26.79
C MET A 1 -71.12 -0.75 -26.32
N THR A 2 -70.42 -1.66 -26.85
CA THR A 2 -68.99 -1.94 -26.75
C THR A 2 -68.15 -0.84 -27.41
N VAL A 3 -67.09 -0.36 -26.74
CA VAL A 3 -65.93 0.18 -27.44
C VAL A 3 -64.69 -0.30 -26.71
N THR A 4 -64.07 -1.26 -27.29
CA THR A 4 -62.70 -1.74 -27.13
C THR A 4 -61.71 -0.61 -27.41
N SER A 5 -60.76 -0.36 -26.52
CA SER A 5 -59.55 0.38 -26.82
C SER A 5 -58.33 -0.49 -26.50
N ASN A 6 -57.83 -1.14 -27.54
CA ASN A 6 -56.48 -1.69 -27.65
C ASN A 6 -55.50 -0.52 -27.51
N LYS A 7 -54.75 -0.46 -26.44
CA LYS A 7 -53.47 0.31 -26.35
C LYS A 7 -52.33 -0.66 -26.28
N THR A 8 -51.69 -0.79 -27.38
CA THR A 8 -50.44 -1.40 -27.73
C THR A 8 -49.38 -1.36 -26.61
N ASN A 9 -49.02 -2.58 -26.18
CA ASN A 9 -47.75 -2.92 -25.54
C ASN A 9 -46.60 -2.73 -26.56
N ASN A 10 -46.03 -1.56 -26.62
CA ASN A 10 -44.74 -1.35 -27.32
C ASN A 10 -44.11 -0.10 -26.75
N ASP A 11 -43.36 -0.23 -25.66
CA ASP A 11 -42.29 0.69 -25.28
C ASP A 11 -41.60 0.22 -23.95
N LEU A 12 -41.19 -1.04 -23.92
CA LEU A 12 -40.28 -1.54 -22.88
C LEU A 12 -39.03 -2.19 -23.51
N ASN A 13 -38.47 -1.53 -24.52
CA ASN A 13 -37.09 -1.74 -24.94
C ASN A 13 -36.20 -0.61 -24.40
N THR A 14 -36.18 -0.42 -23.07
CA THR A 14 -35.09 0.29 -22.45
C THR A 14 -33.92 -0.66 -22.42
N SER A 15 -32.89 -0.33 -23.20
CA SER A 15 -31.57 -0.91 -23.27
C SER A 15 -31.18 -1.65 -22.00
N SER A 16 -31.15 -2.97 -22.03
CA SER A 16 -30.46 -3.81 -21.06
C SER A 16 -28.96 -3.53 -21.21
N ALA A 17 -28.46 -2.54 -20.49
CA ALA A 17 -27.03 -2.43 -20.26
C ALA A 17 -26.61 -3.76 -19.60
N ALA A 18 -26.03 -4.67 -20.39
CA ALA A 18 -25.58 -5.96 -19.96
C ALA A 18 -24.72 -5.76 -18.71
N ASN A 19 -25.10 -6.37 -17.59
CA ASN A 19 -24.28 -6.32 -16.37
C ASN A 19 -22.85 -6.70 -16.72
N PRO A 20 -21.85 -5.85 -16.45
CA PRO A 20 -20.48 -6.11 -16.86
C PRO A 20 -20.03 -7.46 -16.27
N SER A 21 -19.36 -8.28 -17.07
CA SER A 21 -18.86 -9.58 -16.60
C SER A 21 -17.93 -9.37 -15.39
N VAL A 22 -17.88 -10.34 -14.49
CA VAL A 22 -17.00 -10.33 -13.32
C VAL A 22 -15.54 -10.10 -13.73
N PHE A 23 -15.14 -10.65 -14.87
CA PHE A 23 -13.81 -10.48 -15.44
C PHE A 23 -13.56 -9.04 -15.92
N SER A 24 -14.52 -8.40 -16.58
CA SER A 24 -14.41 -7.01 -17.00
C SER A 24 -14.30 -6.04 -15.81
N LEU A 25 -15.06 -6.31 -14.74
CA LEU A 25 -14.93 -5.57 -13.48
C LEU A 25 -13.55 -5.76 -12.85
N PHE A 26 -13.08 -7.01 -12.81
CA PHE A 26 -11.74 -7.34 -12.31
C PHE A 26 -10.66 -6.55 -13.05
N LEU A 27 -10.62 -6.61 -14.38
CA LEU A 27 -9.67 -5.86 -15.18
C LEU A 27 -9.75 -4.35 -14.92
N LYS A 28 -10.96 -3.77 -14.91
CA LYS A 28 -11.16 -2.33 -14.69
C LYS A 28 -10.59 -1.86 -13.35
N TYR A 29 -10.81 -2.63 -12.28
CA TYR A 29 -10.38 -2.22 -10.93
C TYR A 29 -8.91 -2.55 -10.67
N VAL A 30 -8.46 -3.73 -11.07
CA VAL A 30 -7.08 -4.17 -10.81
C VAL A 30 -6.10 -3.38 -11.65
N SER A 31 -6.34 -3.20 -12.96
CA SER A 31 -5.42 -2.40 -13.79
C SER A 31 -5.29 -0.97 -13.30
N ALA A 32 -6.40 -0.32 -12.93
CA ALA A 32 -6.36 1.03 -12.38
C ALA A 32 -5.54 1.11 -11.09
N ASN A 33 -5.72 0.16 -10.16
CA ASN A 33 -4.98 0.17 -8.89
C ASN A 33 -3.50 -0.18 -9.07
N VAL A 34 -3.18 -1.14 -9.93
CA VAL A 34 -1.79 -1.50 -10.24
C VAL A 34 -1.04 -0.30 -10.83
N LEU A 35 -1.63 0.39 -11.81
CA LEU A 35 -1.04 1.60 -12.39
C LEU A 35 -0.86 2.72 -11.35
N GLY A 36 -1.85 2.92 -10.48
CA GLY A 36 -1.74 3.88 -9.38
C GLY A 36 -0.60 3.54 -8.42
N MET A 37 -0.44 2.26 -8.08
CA MET A 37 0.61 1.81 -7.16
C MET A 37 2.00 1.85 -7.80
N ILE A 38 2.12 1.64 -9.11
CA ILE A 38 3.38 1.88 -9.84
C ILE A 38 3.75 3.36 -9.76
N GLY A 39 2.82 4.28 -10.02
CA GLY A 39 3.06 5.72 -9.86
C GLY A 39 3.49 6.07 -8.44
N TYR A 40 2.86 5.47 -7.43
CA TYR A 40 3.23 5.61 -6.02
C TYR A 40 4.67 5.14 -5.74
N SER A 41 5.09 4.00 -6.29
CA SER A 41 6.46 3.51 -6.13
C SER A 41 7.49 4.39 -6.82
N CYS A 42 7.17 4.89 -8.02
CA CYS A 42 8.07 5.75 -8.78
C CYS A 42 8.38 7.05 -8.04
N TYR A 43 7.39 7.65 -7.36
CA TYR A 43 7.68 8.89 -6.64
C TYR A 43 8.57 8.64 -5.41
N ILE A 44 8.40 7.53 -4.69
CA ILE A 44 9.26 7.19 -3.55
C ILE A 44 10.72 7.06 -3.99
N LEU A 45 10.95 6.39 -5.14
CA LEU A 45 12.29 6.25 -5.69
C LEU A 45 12.86 7.60 -6.15
N ALA A 46 12.05 8.46 -6.75
CA ALA A 46 12.45 9.80 -7.18
C ALA A 46 12.80 10.71 -6.00
N ASP A 47 11.98 10.72 -4.95
CA ASP A 47 12.22 11.47 -3.70
C ASP A 47 13.56 11.06 -3.08
N THR A 48 13.79 9.75 -2.91
CA THR A 48 15.08 9.22 -2.45
C THR A 48 16.25 9.68 -3.32
N PHE A 49 16.08 9.67 -4.65
CA PHE A 49 17.10 10.11 -5.59
C PHE A 49 17.41 11.61 -5.48
N PHE A 50 16.38 12.45 -5.40
CA PHE A 50 16.57 13.90 -5.30
C PHE A 50 17.19 14.31 -3.96
N ILE A 51 16.79 13.68 -2.86
CA ILE A 51 17.40 13.92 -1.54
C ILE A 51 18.88 13.50 -1.55
N ALA A 52 19.18 12.32 -2.04
CA ALA A 52 20.56 11.82 -2.09
C ALA A 52 21.49 12.69 -2.94
N ARG A 53 20.99 13.22 -4.07
CA ARG A 53 21.77 14.04 -4.98
C ARG A 53 21.76 15.53 -4.66
N GLY A 54 20.65 16.06 -4.16
CA GLY A 54 20.46 17.49 -3.98
C GLY A 54 20.85 17.99 -2.60
N ILE A 55 20.79 17.10 -1.58
CA ILE A 55 21.07 17.48 -0.18
C ILE A 55 22.32 16.76 0.34
N GLY A 56 22.41 15.44 0.13
CA GLY A 56 23.60 14.66 0.50
C GLY A 56 23.29 13.37 1.25
N SER A 57 24.36 12.66 1.66
CA SER A 57 24.29 11.34 2.31
C SER A 57 23.59 11.38 3.67
N ASP A 58 23.83 12.42 4.48
CA ASP A 58 23.28 12.54 5.83
C ASP A 58 21.77 12.78 5.80
N ALA A 59 21.30 13.56 4.82
CA ALA A 59 19.87 13.75 4.57
C ALA A 59 19.19 12.44 4.11
N LEU A 60 19.87 11.65 3.27
CA LEU A 60 19.38 10.32 2.86
C LEU A 60 19.32 9.35 4.04
N ALA A 61 20.34 9.38 4.91
CA ALA A 61 20.34 8.59 6.14
C ALA A 61 19.17 9.03 7.05
N ALA A 62 18.98 10.33 7.23
CA ALA A 62 17.85 10.88 7.98
C ALA A 62 16.50 10.47 7.40
N LEU A 63 16.31 10.50 6.05
CA LEU A 63 15.09 10.02 5.40
C LEU A 63 14.80 8.57 5.77
N ASN A 64 15.81 7.70 5.70
CA ASN A 64 15.66 6.29 6.05
C ASN A 64 15.25 6.08 7.52
N LEU A 65 15.78 6.90 8.44
CA LEU A 65 15.38 6.88 9.85
C LEU A 65 13.93 7.31 10.07
N VAL A 66 13.37 8.17 9.22
CA VAL A 66 11.98 8.65 9.32
C VAL A 66 10.97 7.67 8.72
N LEU A 67 11.38 6.75 7.85
CA LEU A 67 10.48 5.79 7.19
C LEU A 67 9.54 5.04 8.15
N PRO A 68 9.93 4.57 9.35
CA PRO A 68 9.02 3.93 10.28
C PRO A 68 7.88 4.84 10.76
N ALA A 69 8.17 6.14 11.00
CA ALA A 69 7.13 7.10 11.39
C ALA A 69 6.16 7.36 10.22
N TYR A 70 6.68 7.48 9.00
CA TYR A 70 5.86 7.56 7.78
C TYR A 70 4.98 6.32 7.62
N SER A 71 5.55 5.12 7.74
CA SER A 71 4.83 3.85 7.60
C SER A 71 3.73 3.69 8.65
N LEU A 72 3.94 4.14 9.88
CA LEU A 72 2.93 4.13 10.94
C LEU A 72 1.77 5.07 10.59
N MET A 73 2.05 6.30 10.17
CA MET A 73 1.06 7.29 9.78
C MET A 73 0.28 6.83 8.54
N ASN A 74 0.99 6.45 7.46
CA ASN A 74 0.40 6.02 6.20
C ASN A 74 -0.41 4.73 6.38
N GLY A 75 0.15 3.75 7.10
CA GLY A 75 -0.50 2.50 7.44
C GLY A 75 -1.79 2.69 8.28
N THR A 76 -1.79 3.68 9.19
CA THR A 76 -3.01 4.08 9.92
C THR A 76 -4.07 4.63 8.97
N GLY A 77 -3.68 5.47 8.01
CA GLY A 77 -4.57 5.96 6.96
C GLY A 77 -5.15 4.83 6.10
N LEU A 78 -4.31 3.88 5.69
CA LEU A 78 -4.74 2.68 4.96
C LEU A 78 -5.66 1.80 5.80
N MET A 79 -5.37 1.59 7.08
CA MET A 79 -6.22 0.84 7.98
C MET A 79 -7.62 1.45 8.07
N ILE A 80 -7.71 2.75 8.28
CA ILE A 80 -8.99 3.45 8.38
C ILE A 80 -9.71 3.43 7.02
N GLY A 81 -9.02 3.77 5.93
CA GLY A 81 -9.60 3.85 4.60
C GLY A 81 -10.11 2.51 4.08
N MET A 82 -9.26 1.49 4.08
CA MET A 82 -9.56 0.15 3.58
C MET A 82 -10.60 -0.56 4.47
N GLY A 83 -10.43 -0.47 5.80
CA GLY A 83 -11.36 -1.07 6.75
C GLY A 83 -12.76 -0.47 6.67
N ALA A 84 -12.85 0.85 6.63
CA ALA A 84 -14.13 1.55 6.52
C ALA A 84 -14.81 1.31 5.17
N ALA A 85 -14.07 1.37 4.06
CA ALA A 85 -14.62 1.13 2.73
C ALA A 85 -15.12 -0.31 2.56
N SER A 86 -14.40 -1.31 3.10
CA SER A 86 -14.85 -2.70 3.15
C SER A 86 -16.12 -2.85 3.99
N ARG A 87 -16.14 -2.29 5.21
CA ARG A 87 -17.33 -2.35 6.09
C ARG A 87 -18.53 -1.66 5.47
N TYR A 88 -18.33 -0.51 4.82
CA TYR A 88 -19.37 0.21 4.08
C TYR A 88 -19.98 -0.68 3.00
N THR A 89 -19.16 -1.27 2.15
CA THR A 89 -19.61 -2.11 1.03
C THR A 89 -20.28 -3.39 1.52
N ILE A 90 -19.71 -4.10 2.51
CA ILE A 90 -20.31 -5.31 3.10
C ILE A 90 -21.66 -4.99 3.75
N SER A 91 -21.76 -3.85 4.45
CA SER A 91 -23.01 -3.46 5.12
C SER A 91 -24.11 -3.04 4.14
N SER A 92 -23.75 -2.48 2.99
CA SER A 92 -24.73 -2.09 1.96
C SER A 92 -25.41 -3.28 1.27
N THR A 93 -24.82 -4.48 1.37
CA THR A 93 -25.42 -5.71 0.82
C THR A 93 -26.50 -6.35 1.73
N LYS A 94 -26.67 -5.83 2.96
CA LYS A 94 -27.65 -6.35 3.92
C LYS A 94 -28.97 -5.58 3.83
N PRO A 95 -30.15 -6.26 3.68
CA PRO A 95 -31.43 -5.57 3.42
C PRO A 95 -31.93 -4.64 4.53
N GLU A 96 -31.54 -4.88 5.78
CA GLU A 96 -32.08 -4.18 6.96
C GLU A 96 -31.16 -3.09 7.53
N GLY A 97 -30.07 -2.72 6.84
CA GLY A 97 -29.00 -1.93 7.44
C GLY A 97 -29.00 -0.45 7.10
N THR A 98 -29.36 0.43 8.03
CA THR A 98 -28.96 1.85 7.99
C THR A 98 -27.47 2.04 8.34
N LEU A 99 -26.79 0.97 8.75
CA LEU A 99 -25.41 0.98 9.23
C LEU A 99 -24.43 1.58 8.21
N HIS A 100 -24.52 1.20 6.94
CA HIS A 100 -23.62 1.70 5.88
C HIS A 100 -23.62 3.23 5.81
N ARG A 101 -24.76 3.89 6.08
CA ARG A 101 -24.90 5.35 6.02
C ARG A 101 -24.02 6.08 7.05
N THR A 102 -23.73 5.45 8.18
CA THR A 102 -22.96 6.08 9.27
C THR A 102 -21.46 5.75 9.22
N ILE A 103 -21.04 4.72 8.47
CA ILE A 103 -19.66 4.23 8.48
C ILE A 103 -18.69 5.29 8.00
N PHE A 104 -19.00 6.02 6.93
CA PHE A 104 -18.15 7.09 6.44
C PHE A 104 -17.90 8.17 7.50
N THR A 105 -18.95 8.55 8.26
CA THR A 105 -18.81 9.52 9.33
C THR A 105 -17.95 9.01 10.48
N HIS A 106 -18.10 7.73 10.86
CA HIS A 106 -17.24 7.13 11.89
C HIS A 106 -15.78 7.04 11.43
N ALA A 107 -15.55 6.77 10.14
CA ALA A 107 -14.22 6.79 9.56
C ALA A 107 -13.59 8.20 9.57
N LEU A 108 -14.38 9.24 9.28
CA LEU A 108 -13.94 10.64 9.40
C LEU A 108 -13.58 10.98 10.86
N TYR A 109 -14.39 10.59 11.84
CA TYR A 109 -14.07 10.83 13.26
C TYR A 109 -12.78 10.12 13.68
N LEU A 110 -12.60 8.86 13.27
CA LEU A 110 -11.40 8.10 13.58
C LEU A 110 -10.17 8.70 12.87
N MET A 111 -10.33 9.14 11.63
CA MET A 111 -9.27 9.81 10.86
C MET A 111 -8.85 11.12 11.53
N VAL A 112 -9.82 11.98 11.94
CA VAL A 112 -9.53 13.24 12.65
C VAL A 112 -8.84 12.95 13.98
N PHE A 113 -9.31 11.97 14.74
CA PHE A 113 -8.69 11.56 16.00
C PHE A 113 -7.22 11.13 15.80
N ALA A 114 -6.95 10.27 14.83
CA ALA A 114 -5.59 9.85 14.51
C ALA A 114 -4.73 11.02 14.00
N ALA A 115 -5.30 11.88 13.14
CA ALA A 115 -4.62 13.05 12.62
C ALA A 115 -4.22 14.03 13.73
N VAL A 116 -5.07 14.27 14.71
CA VAL A 116 -4.75 15.12 15.88
C VAL A 116 -3.57 14.53 16.66
N ILE A 117 -3.54 13.21 16.87
CA ILE A 117 -2.43 12.54 17.57
C ILE A 117 -1.11 12.73 16.80
N PHE A 118 -1.10 12.40 15.50
CA PHE A 118 0.10 12.54 14.69
C PHE A 118 0.56 14.00 14.57
N SER A 119 -0.35 14.92 14.26
CA SER A 119 0.00 16.35 14.12
C SER A 119 0.52 16.93 15.42
N SER A 120 -0.13 16.61 16.56
CA SER A 120 0.34 17.07 17.88
C SER A 120 1.71 16.50 18.21
N SER A 121 1.97 15.22 17.92
CA SER A 121 3.28 14.61 18.16
C SER A 121 4.38 15.23 17.28
N GLY A 122 4.09 15.52 16.01
CA GLY A 122 5.04 16.15 15.09
C GLY A 122 5.33 17.61 15.40
N ILE A 123 4.37 18.33 15.97
CA ILE A 123 4.57 19.73 16.38
C ILE A 123 5.29 19.82 17.74
N LEU A 124 4.89 19.00 18.71
CA LEU A 124 5.36 19.12 20.09
C LEU A 124 6.67 18.37 20.37
N PHE A 125 6.91 17.25 19.66
CA PHE A 125 8.01 16.33 20.00
C PHE A 125 8.82 15.83 18.79
N PRO A 126 9.06 16.60 17.70
CA PRO A 126 9.72 16.09 16.51
C PRO A 126 11.15 15.62 16.81
N ASP A 127 11.91 16.38 17.63
CA ASP A 127 13.28 16.05 18.02
C ASP A 127 13.36 14.73 18.80
N LYS A 128 12.41 14.52 19.73
CA LYS A 128 12.34 13.29 20.52
C LYS A 128 12.01 12.08 19.65
N ILE A 129 11.11 12.25 18.67
CA ILE A 129 10.78 11.19 17.73
C ILE A 129 12.00 10.84 16.89
N ALA A 130 12.71 11.84 16.34
CA ALA A 130 13.94 11.63 15.59
C ALA A 130 15.02 10.90 16.42
N ALA A 131 15.23 11.31 17.67
CA ALA A 131 16.18 10.66 18.57
C ALA A 131 15.79 9.19 18.88
N VAL A 132 14.51 8.91 19.13
CA VAL A 132 14.02 7.52 19.35
C VAL A 132 14.20 6.65 18.11
N LEU A 133 14.10 7.23 16.92
CA LEU A 133 14.35 6.53 15.66
C LEU A 133 15.84 6.31 15.36
N GLY A 134 16.73 6.83 16.20
CA GLY A 134 18.17 6.59 16.11
C GLY A 134 18.95 7.69 15.38
N ALA A 135 18.38 8.89 15.24
CA ALA A 135 19.11 10.01 14.66
C ALA A 135 20.28 10.45 15.57
N ASP A 136 21.46 10.60 14.98
CA ASP A 136 22.70 11.07 15.59
C ASP A 136 22.92 12.58 15.36
N ALA A 137 24.09 13.09 15.77
CA ALA A 137 24.42 14.51 15.66
C ALA A 137 24.36 15.05 14.22
N ASP A 138 24.68 14.21 13.22
CA ASP A 138 24.76 14.61 11.81
C ASP A 138 23.39 14.55 11.12
N THR A 139 22.50 13.66 11.56
CA THR A 139 21.20 13.38 10.95
C THR A 139 20.01 14.01 11.68
N ILE A 140 20.16 14.39 12.97
CA ILE A 140 19.05 14.85 13.83
C ILE A 140 18.33 16.07 13.26
N GLY A 141 19.07 17.04 12.70
CA GLY A 141 18.49 18.24 12.11
C GLY A 141 17.58 17.91 10.92
N TYR A 142 18.09 17.13 9.99
CA TYR A 142 17.33 16.68 8.80
C TYR A 142 16.11 15.85 9.16
N ALA A 143 16.27 14.90 10.09
CA ALA A 143 15.18 14.03 10.55
C ALA A 143 14.09 14.83 11.25
N THR A 144 14.45 15.77 12.13
CA THR A 144 13.50 16.64 12.84
C THR A 144 12.67 17.49 11.89
N ASP A 145 13.31 18.15 10.92
CA ASP A 145 12.63 18.99 9.95
C ASP A 145 11.63 18.18 9.11
N TYR A 146 12.04 17.00 8.65
CA TYR A 146 11.19 16.13 7.87
C TYR A 146 10.01 15.58 8.69
N ILE A 147 10.26 15.06 9.90
CA ILE A 147 9.21 14.50 10.80
C ILE A 147 8.20 15.58 11.17
N ARG A 148 8.67 16.80 11.49
CA ARG A 148 7.79 17.92 11.85
C ARG A 148 6.76 18.19 10.76
N ILE A 149 7.20 18.35 9.53
CA ILE A 149 6.32 18.62 8.38
C ILE A 149 5.45 17.43 8.08
N LEU A 150 6.03 16.25 7.98
CA LEU A 150 5.31 15.02 7.64
C LEU A 150 4.14 14.76 8.59
N LEU A 151 4.39 14.81 9.91
CA LEU A 151 3.36 14.54 10.91
C LEU A 151 2.39 15.69 11.08
N MET A 152 2.83 16.95 10.94
CA MET A 152 1.95 18.12 10.94
C MET A 152 0.89 18.02 9.84
N PHE A 153 1.27 17.55 8.66
CA PHE A 153 0.37 17.35 7.53
C PHE A 153 -0.32 15.97 7.49
N SER A 154 -0.24 15.20 8.58
CA SER A 154 -0.92 13.89 8.68
C SER A 154 -2.42 13.91 8.32
N PRO A 155 -3.23 14.97 8.59
CA PRO A 155 -4.62 15.02 8.14
C PRO A 155 -4.78 14.84 6.64
N LEU A 156 -3.81 15.32 5.84
CA LEU A 156 -3.83 15.21 4.39
C LEU A 156 -3.54 13.78 3.93
N PHE A 157 -2.56 13.10 4.53
CA PHE A 157 -2.22 11.71 4.23
C PHE A 157 -3.35 10.75 4.61
N LEU A 158 -3.87 10.88 5.83
CA LEU A 158 -4.96 10.02 6.30
C LEU A 158 -6.26 10.29 5.50
N GLY A 159 -6.57 11.56 5.24
CA GLY A 159 -7.72 11.97 4.44
C GLY A 159 -7.63 11.46 3.00
N ASN A 160 -6.45 11.53 2.38
CA ASN A 160 -6.21 11.00 1.04
C ASN A 160 -6.45 9.47 0.99
N ASN A 161 -5.88 8.71 1.92
CA ASN A 161 -6.08 7.25 1.99
C ASN A 161 -7.56 6.88 2.18
N LEU A 162 -8.29 7.65 3.01
CA LEU A 162 -9.72 7.48 3.21
C LEU A 162 -10.50 7.73 1.91
N LEU A 163 -10.25 8.86 1.24
CA LEU A 163 -10.94 9.21 -0.01
C LEU A 163 -10.60 8.27 -1.15
N LEU A 164 -9.33 7.90 -1.34
CA LEU A 164 -8.90 6.90 -2.32
C LEU A 164 -9.67 5.60 -2.17
N SER A 165 -9.82 5.12 -0.93
CA SER A 165 -10.52 3.87 -0.64
C SER A 165 -12.02 3.99 -0.91
N PHE A 166 -12.67 5.07 -0.50
CA PHE A 166 -14.11 5.26 -0.72
C PHE A 166 -14.46 5.52 -2.18
N VAL A 167 -13.76 6.42 -2.87
CA VAL A 167 -14.00 6.72 -4.30
C VAL A 167 -13.82 5.47 -5.15
N ARG A 168 -12.80 4.65 -4.86
CA ARG A 168 -12.56 3.36 -5.51
C ARG A 168 -13.72 2.38 -5.28
N ASN A 169 -14.18 2.24 -4.03
CA ASN A 169 -15.29 1.36 -3.66
C ASN A 169 -16.62 1.84 -4.23
N ASP A 170 -16.79 3.13 -4.42
CA ASP A 170 -18.00 3.76 -4.99
C ASP A 170 -18.08 3.71 -6.52
N GLY A 171 -17.24 2.91 -7.15
CA GLY A 171 -17.32 2.63 -8.59
C GLY A 171 -16.42 3.48 -9.48
N ALA A 172 -15.56 4.32 -8.91
CA ALA A 172 -14.67 5.20 -9.65
C ALA A 172 -13.15 4.86 -9.49
N PRO A 173 -12.72 3.61 -9.78
CA PRO A 173 -11.32 3.22 -9.61
C PRO A 173 -10.35 4.01 -10.52
N ARG A 174 -10.79 4.40 -11.72
CA ARG A 174 -9.98 5.24 -12.62
C ARG A 174 -9.72 6.62 -12.04
N LEU A 175 -10.70 7.21 -11.35
CA LEU A 175 -10.51 8.52 -10.70
C LEU A 175 -9.54 8.43 -9.53
N SER A 176 -9.64 7.37 -8.72
CA SER A 176 -8.67 7.07 -7.66
C SER A 176 -7.26 6.89 -8.22
N MET A 177 -7.10 6.11 -9.31
CA MET A 177 -5.82 5.97 -10.02
C MET A 177 -5.28 7.32 -10.51
N THR A 178 -6.12 8.13 -11.16
CA THR A 178 -5.70 9.45 -11.67
C THR A 178 -5.22 10.34 -10.52
N GLY A 179 -5.92 10.34 -9.38
CA GLY A 179 -5.50 11.06 -8.18
C GLY A 179 -4.11 10.61 -7.69
N MET A 180 -3.89 9.30 -7.62
CA MET A 180 -2.58 8.74 -7.23
C MET A 180 -1.47 9.14 -8.20
N ILE A 181 -1.66 8.93 -9.50
CA ILE A 181 -0.62 9.19 -10.51
C ILE A 181 -0.30 10.68 -10.58
N VAL A 182 -1.31 11.55 -10.67
CA VAL A 182 -1.06 13.00 -10.76
C VAL A 182 -0.46 13.53 -9.46
N GLY A 183 -0.91 13.03 -8.29
CA GLY A 183 -0.28 13.36 -7.00
C GLY A 183 1.20 12.97 -6.99
N SER A 184 1.52 11.75 -7.43
CA SER A 184 2.90 11.25 -7.51
C SER A 184 3.77 12.06 -8.48
N LEU A 185 3.26 12.38 -9.66
CA LEU A 185 3.97 13.21 -10.63
C LEU A 185 4.20 14.63 -10.10
N THR A 186 3.21 15.20 -9.42
CA THR A 186 3.36 16.52 -8.80
C THR A 186 4.43 16.51 -7.71
N ASN A 187 4.49 15.45 -6.89
CA ASN A 187 5.56 15.31 -5.90
C ASN A 187 6.95 15.31 -6.58
N ILE A 188 7.17 14.48 -7.62
CA ILE A 188 8.44 14.42 -8.36
C ILE A 188 8.86 15.79 -8.89
N VAL A 189 7.91 16.55 -9.45
CA VAL A 189 8.19 17.91 -9.95
C VAL A 189 8.52 18.87 -8.81
N LEU A 190 7.76 18.81 -7.71
CA LEU A 190 7.96 19.69 -6.57
C LEU A 190 9.26 19.36 -5.79
N ASP A 191 9.65 18.09 -5.69
CA ASP A 191 10.96 17.68 -5.12
C ASP A 191 12.08 18.36 -5.89
N TYR A 192 12.06 18.28 -7.22
CA TYR A 192 13.05 18.97 -8.05
C TYR A 192 13.05 20.48 -7.79
N VAL A 193 11.86 21.11 -7.82
CA VAL A 193 11.75 22.58 -7.67
C VAL A 193 12.17 23.04 -6.29
N PHE A 194 11.75 22.36 -5.22
CA PHE A 194 12.02 22.80 -3.86
C PHE A 194 13.46 22.52 -3.43
N ILE A 195 14.03 21.38 -3.88
CA ILE A 195 15.40 21.02 -3.51
C ILE A 195 16.42 21.83 -4.30
N TYR A 196 16.29 21.94 -5.64
CA TYR A 196 17.32 22.55 -6.49
C TYR A 196 17.13 24.05 -6.70
N PRO A 197 16.08 24.56 -7.40
CA PRO A 197 15.94 26.00 -7.65
C PRO A 197 15.72 26.83 -6.39
N LEU A 198 14.94 26.30 -5.43
CA LEU A 198 14.61 27.03 -4.20
C LEU A 198 15.55 26.76 -3.04
N GLY A 199 16.39 25.74 -3.12
CA GLY A 199 17.39 25.39 -2.10
C GLY A 199 16.81 25.09 -0.72
N MET A 200 15.54 24.60 -0.63
CA MET A 200 14.84 24.38 0.64
C MET A 200 15.31 23.12 1.39
N GLY A 201 16.21 22.34 0.81
CA GLY A 201 16.77 21.15 1.44
C GLY A 201 15.71 20.12 1.86
N MET A 202 15.88 19.55 3.05
CA MET A 202 14.99 18.50 3.61
C MET A 202 13.57 19.01 3.87
N THR A 203 13.42 20.28 4.25
CA THR A 203 12.11 20.93 4.40
C THR A 203 11.35 20.97 3.07
N GLY A 204 12.05 21.23 1.95
CA GLY A 204 11.47 21.23 0.62
C GLY A 204 10.96 19.83 0.21
N ALA A 205 11.76 18.79 0.42
CA ALA A 205 11.36 17.40 0.17
C ALA A 205 10.12 17.02 0.99
N ALA A 206 10.08 17.35 2.27
CA ALA A 206 8.92 17.06 3.12
C ALA A 206 7.64 17.79 2.66
N LEU A 207 7.76 19.05 2.23
CA LEU A 207 6.63 19.83 1.69
C LEU A 207 6.13 19.29 0.34
N ALA A 208 7.03 18.87 -0.54
CA ALA A 208 6.66 18.23 -1.80
C ALA A 208 5.86 16.96 -1.54
N THR A 209 6.34 16.12 -0.62
CA THR A 209 5.66 14.89 -0.20
C THR A 209 4.28 15.18 0.43
N ALA A 210 4.15 16.24 1.25
CA ALA A 210 2.87 16.64 1.84
C ALA A 210 1.89 17.23 0.83
N THR A 211 2.36 17.74 -0.31
CA THR A 211 1.51 18.33 -1.36
C THR A 211 0.83 17.28 -2.22
N ALA A 212 1.46 16.12 -2.46
CA ALA A 212 0.90 15.05 -3.27
C ALA A 212 -0.51 14.60 -2.83
N PRO A 213 -0.79 14.35 -1.53
CA PRO A 213 -2.14 14.05 -1.04
C PRO A 213 -3.16 15.16 -1.36
N VAL A 214 -2.78 16.42 -1.30
CA VAL A 214 -3.66 17.56 -1.60
C VAL A 214 -4.14 17.49 -3.05
N ILE A 215 -3.21 17.35 -3.99
CA ILE A 215 -3.52 17.25 -5.42
C ILE A 215 -4.41 16.03 -5.71
N SER A 216 -4.07 14.88 -5.10
CA SER A 216 -4.88 13.67 -5.21
C SER A 216 -6.31 13.89 -4.71
N MET A 217 -6.49 14.52 -3.55
CA MET A 217 -7.82 14.84 -2.98
C MET A 217 -8.59 15.86 -3.84
N LEU A 218 -7.92 16.85 -4.42
CA LEU A 218 -8.54 17.81 -5.36
C LEU A 218 -9.09 17.10 -6.60
N ILE A 219 -8.35 16.15 -7.15
CA ILE A 219 -8.82 15.35 -8.29
C ILE A 219 -10.03 14.50 -7.88
N MET A 220 -9.97 13.84 -6.71
CA MET A 220 -11.07 13.02 -6.23
C MET A 220 -12.31 13.84 -5.86
N SER A 221 -12.17 15.13 -5.55
CA SER A 221 -13.30 16.03 -5.28
C SER A 221 -14.28 16.13 -6.46
N VAL A 222 -13.81 15.86 -7.69
CA VAL A 222 -14.67 15.77 -8.89
C VAL A 222 -15.79 14.74 -8.74
N HIS A 223 -15.57 13.67 -7.93
CA HIS A 223 -16.60 12.68 -7.64
C HIS A 223 -17.79 13.27 -6.87
N PHE A 224 -17.50 14.20 -5.96
CA PHE A 224 -18.51 14.93 -5.19
C PHE A 224 -19.16 16.04 -6.02
N ILE A 225 -18.38 16.82 -6.76
CA ILE A 225 -18.89 17.91 -7.62
C ILE A 225 -19.86 17.35 -8.66
N LYS A 226 -19.56 16.20 -9.25
CA LYS A 226 -20.44 15.52 -10.21
C LYS A 226 -21.58 14.75 -9.54
N LYS A 227 -21.74 14.85 -8.22
CA LYS A 227 -22.81 14.18 -7.43
C LYS A 227 -22.88 12.66 -7.68
N ARG A 228 -21.73 12.01 -7.93
CA ARG A 228 -21.63 10.56 -8.16
C ARG A 228 -21.39 9.75 -6.90
N ASN A 229 -21.17 10.43 -5.77
CA ASN A 229 -20.88 9.80 -4.48
C ASN A 229 -22.16 9.27 -3.82
N HIS A 230 -22.14 7.98 -3.44
CA HIS A 230 -23.20 7.34 -2.67
C HIS A 230 -22.94 7.41 -1.15
N PHE A 231 -21.72 7.72 -0.73
CA PHE A 231 -21.35 7.95 0.66
C PHE A 231 -21.38 9.45 1.00
N ARG A 232 -21.90 9.75 2.21
CA ARG A 232 -22.04 11.14 2.70
C ARG A 232 -21.85 11.18 4.20
N PRO A 233 -21.29 12.27 4.76
CA PRO A 233 -21.31 12.45 6.21
C PRO A 233 -22.74 12.63 6.70
N VAL A 234 -23.11 11.94 7.77
CA VAL A 234 -24.40 12.02 8.42
C VAL A 234 -24.21 12.31 9.90
N ARG A 235 -25.14 13.02 10.53
CA ARG A 235 -25.07 13.30 11.96
C ARG A 235 -25.21 12.00 12.75
N THR A 236 -24.18 11.63 13.48
CA THR A 236 -24.16 10.47 14.38
C THR A 236 -23.19 10.73 15.53
N LYS A 237 -23.37 10.07 16.66
CA LYS A 237 -22.42 10.16 17.78
C LYS A 237 -21.23 9.24 17.53
N PRO A 238 -20.00 9.61 17.91
CA PRO A 238 -18.85 8.73 17.85
C PRO A 238 -19.11 7.42 18.58
N SER A 239 -18.65 6.30 18.04
CA SER A 239 -18.85 4.97 18.61
C SER A 239 -17.58 4.14 18.55
N LEU A 240 -17.05 3.77 19.71
CA LEU A 240 -15.85 2.91 19.82
C LEU A 240 -16.07 1.54 19.17
N ILE A 241 -17.30 1.00 19.22
CA ILE A 241 -17.62 -0.27 18.57
C ILE A 241 -17.43 -0.15 17.07
N ARG A 242 -17.86 0.96 16.45
CA ARG A 242 -17.69 1.21 15.02
C ARG A 242 -16.21 1.43 14.66
N TRP A 243 -15.49 2.14 15.51
CA TRP A 243 -14.04 2.32 15.32
C TRP A 243 -13.31 0.97 15.38
N ARG A 244 -13.64 0.13 16.36
CA ARG A 244 -13.12 -1.23 16.45
C ARG A 244 -13.42 -2.06 15.19
N ASP A 245 -14.65 -2.01 14.68
CA ASP A 245 -15.05 -2.71 13.45
C ASP A 245 -14.21 -2.27 12.24
N ILE A 246 -13.99 -0.95 12.09
CA ILE A 246 -13.17 -0.38 11.02
C ILE A 246 -11.71 -0.83 11.15
N CYS A 247 -11.13 -0.64 12.33
CA CYS A 247 -9.74 -1.03 12.60
C CYS A 247 -9.51 -2.52 12.38
N THR A 248 -10.44 -3.37 12.84
CA THR A 248 -10.31 -4.82 12.73
C THR A 248 -10.25 -5.29 11.27
N LEU A 249 -11.06 -4.70 10.37
CA LEU A 249 -11.00 -5.03 8.94
C LEU A 249 -9.77 -4.46 8.23
N GLY A 250 -9.26 -3.33 8.70
CA GLY A 250 -8.14 -2.64 8.06
C GLY A 250 -6.76 -2.94 8.65
N VAL A 251 -6.68 -3.59 9.84
CA VAL A 251 -5.40 -3.79 10.55
C VAL A 251 -4.35 -4.56 9.75
N SER A 252 -4.77 -5.47 8.87
CA SER A 252 -3.87 -6.18 7.97
C SER A 252 -3.09 -5.23 7.05
N SER A 253 -3.72 -4.12 6.62
CA SER A 253 -3.05 -3.09 5.80
C SER A 253 -2.01 -2.31 6.60
N LEU A 254 -2.32 -1.95 7.85
CA LEU A 254 -1.36 -1.32 8.77
C LEU A 254 -0.14 -2.22 9.00
N ILE A 255 -0.38 -3.50 9.32
CA ILE A 255 0.69 -4.46 9.55
C ILE A 255 1.56 -4.65 8.31
N THR A 256 0.96 -4.73 7.13
CA THR A 256 1.71 -4.85 5.86
C THR A 256 2.60 -3.64 5.63
N GLU A 257 2.11 -2.44 5.90
CA GLU A 257 2.89 -1.21 5.75
C GLU A 257 4.06 -1.14 6.75
N LEU A 258 3.81 -1.41 8.02
CA LEU A 258 4.83 -1.41 9.07
C LEU A 258 5.89 -2.49 8.85
N SER A 259 5.51 -3.67 8.37
CA SER A 259 6.42 -4.79 8.21
C SER A 259 7.52 -4.50 7.19
N SER A 260 7.25 -3.71 6.17
CA SER A 260 8.24 -3.35 5.16
C SER A 260 9.44 -2.62 5.78
N GLY A 261 9.21 -1.66 6.68
CA GLY A 261 10.27 -0.96 7.39
C GLY A 261 11.05 -1.85 8.35
N VAL A 262 10.35 -2.69 9.11
CA VAL A 262 11.00 -3.61 10.08
C VAL A 262 11.88 -4.63 9.37
N VAL A 263 11.44 -5.19 8.26
CA VAL A 263 12.24 -6.15 7.47
C VAL A 263 13.52 -5.48 6.99
N ILE A 264 13.46 -4.24 6.49
CA ILE A 264 14.65 -3.50 6.05
C ILE A 264 15.64 -3.34 7.21
N ILE A 265 15.18 -2.94 8.39
CA ILE A 265 16.06 -2.75 9.56
C ILE A 265 16.72 -4.07 9.98
N VAL A 266 15.94 -5.14 10.10
CA VAL A 266 16.46 -6.46 10.52
C VAL A 266 17.47 -6.99 9.52
N PHE A 267 17.19 -6.89 8.23
CA PHE A 267 18.09 -7.37 7.18
C PHE A 267 19.38 -6.54 7.14
N ASN A 268 19.29 -5.22 7.21
CA ASN A 268 20.47 -4.36 7.28
C ASN A 268 21.36 -4.71 8.46
N TYR A 269 20.77 -4.92 9.65
CA TYR A 269 21.52 -5.30 10.84
C TYR A 269 22.26 -6.65 10.67
N LEU A 270 21.57 -7.68 10.17
CA LEU A 270 22.16 -8.99 9.96
C LEU A 270 23.23 -8.97 8.87
N ILE A 271 22.99 -8.27 7.76
CA ILE A 271 23.91 -8.19 6.63
C ILE A 271 25.17 -7.39 6.99
N LEU A 272 25.01 -6.29 7.75
CA LEU A 272 26.14 -5.49 8.22
C LEU A 272 27.15 -6.33 9.01
N GLY A 273 26.64 -7.25 9.85
CA GLY A 273 27.47 -8.15 10.63
C GLY A 273 28.18 -9.23 9.81
N LEU A 274 27.69 -9.57 8.62
CA LEU A 274 28.24 -10.64 7.76
C LEU A 274 29.15 -10.11 6.65
N ASN A 275 28.73 -9.08 5.92
CA ASN A 275 29.37 -8.60 4.70
C ASN A 275 29.63 -7.09 4.70
N GLY A 276 29.50 -6.44 5.86
CA GLY A 276 29.76 -5.00 5.99
C GLY A 276 28.88 -4.13 5.09
N ASN A 277 29.38 -2.96 4.77
CA ASN A 277 28.64 -1.94 4.00
C ASN A 277 28.33 -2.38 2.56
N THR A 278 29.20 -3.17 1.93
CA THR A 278 28.97 -3.68 0.55
C THR A 278 27.74 -4.59 0.50
N GLY A 279 27.58 -5.46 1.53
CA GLY A 279 26.38 -6.31 1.65
C GLY A 279 25.10 -5.49 1.85
N VAL A 280 25.16 -4.45 2.69
CA VAL A 280 24.03 -3.54 2.91
C VAL A 280 23.67 -2.77 1.64
N ALA A 281 24.67 -2.30 0.89
CA ALA A 281 24.45 -1.64 -0.41
C ALA A 281 23.78 -2.59 -1.43
N ALA A 282 24.24 -3.85 -1.50
CA ALA A 282 23.59 -4.88 -2.32
C ALA A 282 22.13 -5.10 -1.93
N TYR A 283 21.84 -5.20 -0.64
CA TYR A 283 20.45 -5.31 -0.17
C TYR A 283 19.61 -4.08 -0.51
N GLY A 284 20.18 -2.88 -0.46
CA GLY A 284 19.51 -1.64 -0.88
C GLY A 284 19.00 -1.72 -2.33
N ILE A 285 19.79 -2.30 -3.24
CA ILE A 285 19.37 -2.53 -4.63
C ILE A 285 18.16 -3.49 -4.67
N LEU A 286 18.23 -4.61 -3.96
CA LEU A 286 17.13 -5.58 -3.88
C LEU A 286 15.86 -4.95 -3.29
N ALA A 287 16.00 -4.17 -2.22
CA ALA A 287 14.89 -3.52 -1.54
C ALA A 287 14.15 -2.52 -2.43
N ASN A 288 14.87 -1.73 -3.22
CA ASN A 288 14.29 -0.79 -4.18
C ASN A 288 13.48 -1.51 -5.28
N ILE A 289 14.01 -2.59 -5.82
CA ILE A 289 13.29 -3.42 -6.80
C ILE A 289 12.06 -4.07 -6.14
N ALA A 290 12.22 -4.62 -4.94
CA ALA A 290 11.15 -5.25 -4.19
C ALA A 290 9.99 -4.28 -3.89
N LEU A 291 10.29 -3.02 -3.58
CA LEU A 291 9.29 -1.97 -3.34
C LEU A 291 8.33 -1.82 -4.52
N VAL A 292 8.85 -1.77 -5.75
CA VAL A 292 8.01 -1.65 -6.96
C VAL A 292 7.17 -2.91 -7.15
N LEU A 293 7.77 -4.10 -7.01
CA LEU A 293 7.07 -5.38 -7.24
C LEU A 293 5.98 -5.65 -6.20
N VAL A 294 6.26 -5.38 -4.91
CA VAL A 294 5.29 -5.51 -3.82
C VAL A 294 4.14 -4.51 -4.00
N SER A 295 4.42 -3.31 -4.50
CA SER A 295 3.39 -2.32 -4.80
C SER A 295 2.41 -2.81 -5.85
N ILE A 296 2.85 -3.55 -6.86
CA ILE A 296 1.97 -4.15 -7.87
C ILE A 296 1.03 -5.18 -7.23
N TYR A 297 1.55 -6.08 -6.37
CA TYR A 297 0.69 -7.02 -5.63
C TYR A 297 -0.31 -6.31 -4.71
N THR A 298 0.12 -5.24 -4.06
CA THR A 298 -0.76 -4.39 -3.25
C THR A 298 -1.85 -3.77 -4.13
N GLY A 299 -1.52 -3.32 -5.33
CA GLY A 299 -2.46 -2.85 -6.33
C GLY A 299 -3.49 -3.90 -6.76
N ILE A 300 -3.07 -5.15 -6.96
CA ILE A 300 -3.98 -6.27 -7.24
C ILE A 300 -4.94 -6.47 -6.06
N GLY A 301 -4.42 -6.55 -4.83
CA GLY A 301 -5.22 -6.74 -3.61
C GLY A 301 -6.23 -5.62 -3.40
N GLN A 302 -5.79 -4.36 -3.50
CA GLN A 302 -6.64 -3.19 -3.37
C GLN A 302 -7.69 -3.07 -4.50
N GLY A 303 -7.35 -3.53 -5.72
CA GLY A 303 -8.27 -3.54 -6.84
C GLY A 303 -9.38 -4.58 -6.70
N VAL A 304 -9.05 -5.75 -6.17
CA VAL A 304 -10.01 -6.85 -5.95
C VAL A 304 -10.95 -6.57 -4.78
N GLN A 305 -10.49 -5.91 -3.73
CA GLN A 305 -11.23 -5.64 -2.50
C GLN A 305 -12.64 -5.07 -2.72
N PRO A 306 -12.85 -3.98 -3.48
CA PRO A 306 -14.18 -3.40 -3.67
C PRO A 306 -15.17 -4.36 -4.31
N ILE A 307 -14.67 -5.17 -5.27
CA ILE A 307 -15.51 -6.09 -6.03
C ILE A 307 -15.90 -7.28 -5.15
N VAL A 308 -14.95 -7.85 -4.43
CA VAL A 308 -15.19 -8.98 -3.52
C VAL A 308 -16.15 -8.58 -2.40
N SER A 309 -15.99 -7.39 -1.83
CA SER A 309 -16.88 -6.88 -0.77
C SER A 309 -18.34 -6.71 -1.25
N ARG A 310 -18.58 -6.39 -2.53
CA ARG A 310 -19.93 -6.34 -3.11
C ARG A 310 -20.61 -7.70 -3.16
N TYR A 311 -19.84 -8.77 -3.30
CA TYR A 311 -20.33 -10.14 -3.33
C TYR A 311 -20.21 -10.87 -1.97
N ALA A 312 -20.04 -10.13 -0.85
CA ALA A 312 -19.91 -10.72 0.49
C ALA A 312 -21.19 -11.42 0.99
N GLY A 313 -22.36 -11.18 0.38
CA GLY A 313 -23.63 -11.84 0.69
C GLY A 313 -23.71 -13.29 0.23
N LYS A 314 -24.79 -14.00 0.67
CA LYS A 314 -24.99 -15.45 0.40
C LYS A 314 -25.01 -15.82 -1.09
N ASN A 315 -25.51 -14.95 -1.97
CA ASN A 315 -25.65 -15.23 -3.40
C ASN A 315 -24.39 -14.92 -4.22
N GLY A 316 -23.30 -14.45 -3.60
CA GLY A 316 -22.07 -14.03 -4.30
C GLY A 316 -20.94 -15.06 -4.31
N GLU A 317 -21.17 -16.31 -3.93
CA GLU A 317 -20.11 -17.30 -3.75
C GLU A 317 -19.36 -17.64 -5.04
N ARG A 318 -20.10 -17.83 -6.14
CA ARG A 318 -19.50 -18.09 -7.46
C ARG A 318 -18.61 -16.94 -7.89
N GLN A 319 -19.10 -15.70 -7.79
CA GLN A 319 -18.34 -14.49 -8.15
C GLN A 319 -17.08 -14.32 -7.29
N ARG A 320 -17.18 -14.58 -5.98
CA ARG A 320 -16.01 -14.55 -5.09
C ARG A 320 -14.97 -15.60 -5.48
N ARG A 321 -15.41 -16.81 -5.85
CA ARG A 321 -14.51 -17.88 -6.32
C ARG A 321 -13.79 -17.49 -7.62
N ASP A 322 -14.52 -16.92 -8.57
CA ASP A 322 -13.95 -16.46 -9.85
C ASP A 322 -12.96 -15.31 -9.63
N LEU A 323 -13.32 -14.31 -8.82
CA LEU A 323 -12.43 -13.20 -8.46
C LEU A 323 -11.16 -13.67 -7.75
N ARG A 324 -11.29 -14.64 -6.82
CA ARG A 324 -10.14 -15.26 -6.17
C ARG A 324 -9.21 -15.92 -7.19
N ARG A 325 -9.77 -16.72 -8.11
CA ARG A 325 -9.00 -17.36 -9.18
C ARG A 325 -8.27 -16.33 -10.04
N TYR A 326 -8.98 -15.31 -10.55
CA TYR A 326 -8.39 -14.27 -11.38
C TYR A 326 -7.26 -13.52 -10.65
N ALA A 327 -7.46 -13.18 -9.39
CA ALA A 327 -6.45 -12.45 -8.62
C ALA A 327 -5.19 -13.29 -8.34
N LEU A 328 -5.35 -14.56 -7.96
CA LEU A 328 -4.24 -15.46 -7.73
C LEU A 328 -3.50 -15.79 -9.03
N THR A 329 -4.23 -16.06 -10.12
CA THR A 329 -3.62 -16.30 -11.43
C THR A 329 -2.87 -15.07 -11.94
N CYS A 330 -3.45 -13.88 -11.83
CA CYS A 330 -2.80 -12.63 -12.18
C CYS A 330 -1.49 -12.42 -11.38
N SER A 331 -1.53 -12.68 -10.06
CA SER A 331 -0.34 -12.59 -9.19
C SER A 331 0.75 -13.58 -9.59
N LEU A 332 0.39 -14.82 -9.95
CA LEU A 332 1.35 -15.84 -10.37
C LEU A 332 1.97 -15.53 -11.75
N ILE A 333 1.16 -15.06 -12.70
CA ILE A 333 1.66 -14.65 -14.03
C ILE A 333 2.65 -13.48 -13.84
N PHE A 334 2.29 -12.50 -13.02
CA PHE A 334 3.17 -11.38 -12.74
C PHE A 334 4.45 -11.83 -12.01
N ALA A 335 4.35 -12.76 -11.05
CA ALA A 335 5.52 -13.34 -10.38
C ALA A 335 6.46 -14.03 -11.37
N LEU A 336 5.92 -14.84 -12.26
CA LEU A 336 6.71 -15.55 -13.28
C LEU A 336 7.43 -14.58 -14.21
N LEU A 337 6.69 -13.61 -14.78
CA LEU A 337 7.26 -12.62 -15.70
C LEU A 337 8.35 -11.78 -15.01
N SER A 338 8.08 -11.29 -13.81
CA SER A 338 9.04 -10.48 -13.05
C SER A 338 10.26 -11.29 -12.63
N TYR A 339 10.08 -12.53 -12.16
CA TYR A 339 11.19 -13.39 -11.76
C TYR A 339 12.09 -13.74 -12.95
N VAL A 340 11.52 -14.13 -14.08
CA VAL A 340 12.30 -14.42 -15.31
C VAL A 340 13.09 -13.20 -15.76
N LEU A 341 12.45 -12.03 -15.78
CA LEU A 341 13.11 -10.78 -16.15
C LEU A 341 14.28 -10.46 -15.20
N ILE A 342 14.07 -10.56 -13.89
CA ILE A 342 15.11 -10.30 -12.89
C ILE A 342 16.22 -11.35 -12.98
N ALA A 343 15.90 -12.64 -13.10
CA ALA A 343 16.88 -13.71 -13.14
C ALA A 343 17.82 -13.59 -14.38
N VAL A 344 17.24 -13.20 -15.53
CA VAL A 344 17.99 -12.99 -16.78
C VAL A 344 18.82 -11.71 -16.73
N PHE A 345 18.24 -10.63 -16.24
CA PHE A 345 18.86 -9.30 -16.21
C PHE A 345 19.45 -8.93 -14.84
N ALA A 346 19.76 -9.91 -13.97
CA ALA A 346 20.26 -9.65 -12.61
C ALA A 346 21.54 -8.82 -12.60
N VAL A 347 22.51 -9.13 -13.47
CA VAL A 347 23.78 -8.39 -13.58
C VAL A 347 23.56 -6.98 -14.12
N PRO A 348 22.92 -6.75 -15.28
CA PRO A 348 22.62 -5.40 -15.75
C PRO A 348 21.81 -4.56 -14.75
N LEU A 349 20.87 -5.17 -14.02
CA LEU A 349 20.10 -4.49 -12.99
C LEU A 349 20.98 -4.08 -11.80
N ALA A 350 21.91 -4.93 -11.38
CA ALA A 350 22.86 -4.59 -10.32
C ALA A 350 23.78 -3.44 -10.76
N GLU A 351 24.32 -3.49 -11.98
CA GLU A 351 25.19 -2.46 -12.55
C GLU A 351 24.51 -1.09 -12.71
N LEU A 352 23.20 -1.07 -12.97
CA LEU A 352 22.42 0.18 -13.06
C LEU A 352 22.49 1.01 -11.78
N PHE A 353 22.59 0.34 -10.63
CA PHE A 353 22.67 0.97 -9.30
C PHE A 353 24.11 1.06 -8.77
N ASN A 354 25.07 0.35 -9.38
CA ASN A 354 26.47 0.28 -8.96
C ASN A 354 27.29 1.32 -9.74
N ARG A 355 27.36 2.55 -9.20
CA ARG A 355 28.08 3.66 -9.86
C ARG A 355 29.58 3.47 -9.97
N ASP A 356 30.15 2.85 -8.93
CA ASP A 356 31.61 2.71 -8.81
C ASP A 356 32.09 1.47 -9.54
N HIS A 357 31.19 0.76 -10.22
CA HIS A 357 31.45 -0.50 -10.94
C HIS A 357 32.19 -1.53 -10.08
N ASP A 358 31.90 -1.57 -8.78
CA ASP A 358 32.45 -2.55 -7.85
C ASP A 358 31.96 -3.96 -8.24
N PRO A 359 32.86 -4.86 -8.68
CA PRO A 359 32.48 -6.21 -9.10
C PRO A 359 31.94 -7.05 -7.94
N VAL A 360 32.39 -6.80 -6.71
CA VAL A 360 31.94 -7.52 -5.51
C VAL A 360 30.48 -7.16 -5.21
N LEU A 361 30.12 -5.88 -5.29
CA LEU A 361 28.74 -5.42 -5.11
C LEU A 361 27.83 -6.02 -6.19
N THR A 362 28.27 -6.03 -7.45
CA THR A 362 27.49 -6.60 -8.57
C THR A 362 27.26 -8.10 -8.37
N ASP A 363 28.27 -8.86 -7.94
CA ASP A 363 28.13 -10.30 -7.69
C ASP A 363 27.18 -10.59 -6.55
N ILE A 364 27.35 -9.92 -5.42
CA ILE A 364 26.46 -10.07 -4.24
C ILE A 364 25.01 -9.72 -4.60
N ALA A 365 24.79 -8.59 -5.28
CA ALA A 365 23.46 -8.13 -5.63
C ALA A 365 22.78 -9.06 -6.66
N SER A 366 23.49 -9.47 -7.72
CA SER A 366 22.93 -10.31 -8.77
C SER A 366 22.60 -11.72 -8.27
N ASN A 367 23.47 -12.33 -7.45
CA ASN A 367 23.20 -13.61 -6.81
C ASN A 367 22.05 -13.49 -5.79
N GLY A 368 22.05 -12.42 -5.00
CA GLY A 368 20.96 -12.08 -4.08
C GLY A 368 19.61 -11.96 -4.79
N MET A 369 19.54 -11.26 -5.92
CA MET A 369 18.31 -11.10 -6.68
C MET A 369 17.73 -12.44 -7.14
N ARG A 370 18.55 -13.34 -7.66
CA ARG A 370 18.10 -14.66 -8.15
C ARG A 370 17.46 -15.49 -7.04
N ILE A 371 17.94 -15.41 -5.82
CA ILE A 371 17.42 -16.16 -4.67
C ILE A 371 16.23 -15.43 -4.03
N TYR A 372 16.40 -14.16 -3.69
CA TYR A 372 15.41 -13.36 -2.97
C TYR A 372 14.07 -13.28 -3.69
N PHE A 373 14.08 -13.05 -5.02
CA PHE A 373 12.87 -12.86 -5.81
C PHE A 373 12.10 -14.15 -6.15
N ILE A 374 12.59 -15.34 -5.74
CA ILE A 374 11.75 -16.55 -5.68
C ILE A 374 10.53 -16.30 -4.77
N SER A 375 10.67 -15.43 -3.78
CA SER A 375 9.59 -15.02 -2.89
C SER A 375 8.37 -14.44 -3.61
N LEU A 376 8.51 -13.89 -4.82
CA LEU A 376 7.42 -13.27 -5.58
C LEU A 376 6.25 -14.23 -5.83
N PHE A 377 6.53 -15.53 -6.02
CA PHE A 377 5.51 -16.54 -6.22
C PHE A 377 4.59 -16.70 -5.01
N PHE A 378 5.10 -16.47 -3.82
CA PHE A 378 4.38 -16.63 -2.56
C PHE A 378 3.85 -15.29 -2.03
N SER A 379 4.66 -14.24 -2.10
CA SER A 379 4.30 -12.90 -1.61
C SER A 379 3.04 -12.34 -2.28
N GLY A 380 2.92 -12.54 -3.61
CA GLY A 380 1.73 -12.12 -4.36
C GLY A 380 0.46 -12.81 -3.86
N ILE A 381 0.53 -14.13 -3.62
CA ILE A 381 -0.58 -14.90 -3.05
C ILE A 381 -0.93 -14.38 -1.65
N ASN A 382 0.05 -14.17 -0.79
CA ASN A 382 -0.15 -13.76 0.60
C ASN A 382 -0.77 -12.35 0.70
N ILE A 383 -0.29 -11.38 -0.09
CA ILE A 383 -0.81 -10.01 -0.11
C ILE A 383 -2.26 -10.01 -0.61
N VAL A 384 -2.52 -10.70 -1.71
CA VAL A 384 -3.86 -10.80 -2.29
C VAL A 384 -4.82 -11.56 -1.36
N ALA A 385 -4.35 -12.64 -0.71
CA ALA A 385 -5.14 -13.39 0.26
C ALA A 385 -5.54 -12.53 1.46
N ALA A 386 -4.62 -11.75 2.04
CA ALA A 386 -4.94 -10.86 3.16
C ALA A 386 -6.00 -9.82 2.77
N ALA A 387 -5.87 -9.19 1.60
CA ALA A 387 -6.85 -8.25 1.08
C ALA A 387 -8.23 -8.92 0.82
N PHE A 388 -8.23 -10.11 0.24
CA PHE A 388 -9.44 -10.89 -0.03
C PHE A 388 -10.15 -11.28 1.27
N LEU A 389 -9.44 -11.80 2.26
CA LEU A 389 -9.99 -12.21 3.56
C LEU A 389 -10.61 -11.03 4.31
N SER A 390 -9.97 -9.85 4.30
CA SER A 390 -10.55 -8.61 4.84
C SER A 390 -11.85 -8.23 4.12
N SER A 391 -11.93 -8.49 2.80
CA SER A 391 -13.07 -8.13 1.95
C SER A 391 -14.30 -9.03 2.16
N VAL A 392 -14.11 -10.25 2.70
CA VAL A 392 -15.18 -11.20 3.02
C VAL A 392 -15.51 -11.29 4.51
N ASP A 393 -15.16 -10.27 5.27
CA ASP A 393 -15.40 -10.18 6.72
C ASP A 393 -14.68 -11.28 7.55
N ARG A 394 -13.45 -11.65 7.13
CA ARG A 394 -12.57 -12.59 7.83
C ARG A 394 -11.28 -11.90 8.34
N PRO A 395 -11.40 -10.86 9.20
CA PRO A 395 -10.25 -10.03 9.58
C PRO A 395 -9.19 -10.78 10.40
N LYS A 396 -9.58 -11.76 11.20
CA LYS A 396 -8.63 -12.53 12.03
C LYS A 396 -7.66 -13.32 11.15
N GLN A 397 -8.15 -13.94 10.07
CA GLN A 397 -7.31 -14.65 9.12
C GLN A 397 -6.43 -13.70 8.30
N ALA A 398 -6.96 -12.56 7.87
CA ALA A 398 -6.19 -11.52 7.20
C ALA A 398 -5.05 -11.00 8.10
N PHE A 399 -5.35 -10.73 9.36
CA PHE A 399 -4.35 -10.32 10.35
C PHE A 399 -3.28 -11.40 10.57
N ALA A 400 -3.67 -12.68 10.71
CA ALA A 400 -2.74 -13.78 10.88
C ALA A 400 -1.75 -13.90 9.70
N VAL A 401 -2.24 -13.80 8.47
CA VAL A 401 -1.38 -13.80 7.27
C VAL A 401 -0.40 -12.61 7.31
N SER A 402 -0.89 -11.40 7.60
CA SER A 402 -0.06 -10.20 7.59
C SER A 402 0.97 -10.18 8.72
N ILE A 403 0.62 -10.59 9.95
CA ILE A 403 1.53 -10.55 11.08
C ILE A 403 2.62 -11.64 10.99
N LEU A 404 2.27 -12.83 10.50
CA LEU A 404 3.22 -13.91 10.30
C LEU A 404 4.28 -13.54 9.26
N ARG A 405 3.86 -13.03 8.10
CA ARG A 405 4.80 -12.66 7.04
C ARG A 405 5.65 -11.43 7.39
N GLY A 406 5.08 -10.48 8.14
CA GLY A 406 5.73 -9.20 8.41
C GLY A 406 6.63 -9.16 9.64
N PHE A 407 6.35 -9.98 10.65
CA PHE A 407 7.05 -9.92 11.94
C PHE A 407 7.35 -11.28 12.53
N MET A 408 6.31 -12.09 12.78
CA MET A 408 6.46 -13.27 13.64
C MET A 408 7.32 -14.37 13.03
N LEU A 409 7.30 -14.53 11.72
CA LEU A 409 8.04 -15.59 11.06
C LEU A 409 9.31 -15.07 10.37
N ILE A 410 9.26 -13.88 9.76
CA ILE A 410 10.41 -13.37 9.01
C ILE A 410 11.62 -13.09 9.90
N ILE A 411 11.42 -12.54 11.10
CA ILE A 411 12.52 -12.20 12.01
C ILE A 411 13.28 -13.45 12.48
N PRO A 412 12.64 -14.48 13.09
CA PRO A 412 13.34 -15.67 13.50
C PRO A 412 13.90 -16.49 12.32
N VAL A 413 13.20 -16.52 11.19
CA VAL A 413 13.71 -17.22 9.99
C VAL A 413 14.94 -16.50 9.42
N ALA A 414 14.95 -15.17 9.34
CA ALA A 414 16.11 -14.41 8.88
C ALA A 414 17.32 -14.63 9.80
N TRP A 415 17.12 -14.59 11.11
CA TRP A 415 18.18 -14.87 12.07
C TRP A 415 18.69 -16.31 11.93
N LEU A 416 17.81 -17.31 11.92
CA LEU A 416 18.21 -18.72 11.81
C LEU A 416 18.95 -19.00 10.50
N MET A 417 18.43 -18.51 9.38
CA MET A 417 19.04 -18.69 8.06
C MET A 417 20.38 -17.97 7.96
N SER A 418 20.54 -16.79 8.57
CA SER A 418 21.82 -16.08 8.61
C SER A 418 22.91 -16.87 9.35
N VAL A 419 22.55 -17.55 10.45
CA VAL A 419 23.48 -18.39 11.22
C VAL A 419 23.86 -19.66 10.46
N LEU A 420 22.91 -20.29 9.76
CA LEU A 420 23.15 -21.55 9.05
C LEU A 420 23.87 -21.38 7.71
N PHE A 421 23.54 -20.35 6.95
CA PHE A 421 23.98 -20.18 5.56
C PHE A 421 24.58 -18.80 5.26
N GLY A 422 24.86 -18.00 6.29
CA GLY A 422 25.41 -16.65 6.12
C GLY A 422 24.53 -15.76 5.25
N LEU A 423 25.15 -15.00 4.35
CA LEU A 423 24.47 -14.06 3.47
C LEU A 423 23.45 -14.74 2.54
N THR A 424 23.78 -15.90 1.99
CA THR A 424 22.84 -16.69 1.18
C THR A 424 21.57 -17.05 1.96
N GLY A 425 21.74 -17.38 3.26
CA GLY A 425 20.62 -17.65 4.16
C GLY A 425 19.70 -16.44 4.33
N ILE A 426 20.24 -15.22 4.39
CA ILE A 426 19.42 -14.00 4.46
C ILE A 426 18.61 -13.84 3.18
N TRP A 427 19.20 -14.08 2.01
CA TRP A 427 18.44 -14.05 0.74
C TRP A 427 17.34 -15.10 0.69
N MET A 428 17.55 -16.26 1.28
CA MET A 428 16.55 -17.34 1.36
C MET A 428 15.44 -17.07 2.41
N ALA A 429 15.67 -16.20 3.38
CA ALA A 429 14.74 -15.98 4.49
C ALA A 429 13.36 -15.51 4.02
N VAL A 430 13.31 -14.60 3.04
CA VAL A 430 12.02 -14.11 2.50
C VAL A 430 11.27 -15.19 1.71
N PRO A 431 11.88 -15.91 0.74
CA PRO A 431 11.24 -17.04 0.08
C PRO A 431 10.69 -18.09 1.05
N VAL A 432 11.47 -18.50 2.04
CA VAL A 432 11.06 -19.51 3.03
C VAL A 432 9.88 -19.02 3.87
N THR A 433 9.97 -17.80 4.41
CA THR A 433 8.88 -17.19 5.18
C THR A 433 7.60 -17.08 4.37
N GLU A 434 7.69 -16.51 3.18
CA GLU A 434 6.52 -16.31 2.32
C GLU A 434 5.91 -17.64 1.87
N ALA A 435 6.71 -18.69 1.62
CA ALA A 435 6.23 -20.02 1.30
C ALA A 435 5.45 -20.64 2.47
N CYS A 436 5.99 -20.57 3.70
CA CYS A 436 5.30 -21.07 4.89
C CYS A 436 3.95 -20.36 5.11
N VAL A 437 3.93 -19.03 4.98
CA VAL A 437 2.70 -18.24 5.13
C VAL A 437 1.72 -18.52 4.00
N CYS A 438 2.20 -18.79 2.77
CA CYS A 438 1.38 -19.10 1.62
C CYS A 438 0.54 -20.38 1.84
N VAL A 439 1.11 -21.40 2.46
CA VAL A 439 0.36 -22.61 2.82
C VAL A 439 -0.84 -22.26 3.72
N LEU A 440 -0.60 -21.44 4.77
CA LEU A 440 -1.65 -21.00 5.67
C LEU A 440 -2.70 -20.13 4.97
N ALA A 441 -2.24 -19.20 4.12
CA ALA A 441 -3.12 -18.32 3.35
C ALA A 441 -4.05 -19.11 2.42
N LEU A 442 -3.54 -20.14 1.74
CA LEU A 442 -4.32 -21.02 0.87
C LEU A 442 -5.34 -21.85 1.66
N ILE A 443 -5.01 -22.29 2.89
CA ILE A 443 -5.96 -22.96 3.79
C ILE A 443 -7.09 -22.01 4.17
N PHE A 444 -6.81 -20.75 4.52
CA PHE A 444 -7.83 -19.77 4.88
C PHE A 444 -8.71 -19.34 3.70
N LEU A 445 -8.22 -19.46 2.48
CA LEU A 445 -8.97 -19.13 1.27
C LEU A 445 -9.94 -20.26 0.83
N LYS A 446 -9.81 -21.46 1.37
CA LYS A 446 -10.80 -22.53 1.14
C LYS A 446 -12.10 -22.23 1.82
#